data_c8f561f6aa42495ed0f52abfc6bb23fb
#
_entry.id   c8f561f6aa42495ed0f52abfc6bb23fb
#
_cell.length_a   1.000
_cell.length_b   1.000
_cell.length_c   1.000
_cell.angle_alpha   90.00
_cell.angle_beta   90.00
_cell.angle_gamma   90.00
#
_symmetry.space_group_name_H-M   'P 1'
#
loop_
_entity.id
_entity.type
_entity.pdbx_description
1 polymer ?
#
loop_
_entity_poly.entity_id
_entity_poly.type
_entity_poly.pdbx_seq_one_letter_code
_entity_poly.pdbx_strand_id
1 'polypeptide(L)'
;FIHTGLIEQASTPNEVIGVLAHETAHVAEGHLARLGVQLDKASTQVIIGTLLGAAAAIGASRSGAASSGGATGALVLGGAEFAKRNLLSYVRAQEAAADEGALRYLNASGQSGRGMLELFQRLYNQSIASVQYVDPYAVSHPLPLQRIRVLENRVRASKHYNKKDKDYLVFRHKMAQAKLVGFTRTAQSVYNSYPASDQSIPAQYARAIAAYRIGDLRTAIPAIDRLIAQIPKNPYFWELKGQALLEKGFPAEAVAPLRQAQKLYPKSGLISILLAQALLAAGTKDAAREALTVLSKAQRYEGESGSLHLHKARAHGILGDYARAELSTAESAMLRGDKKL
;
A
#
# COMPACT_ATOMS: atom_id res chain seq x y z
N PHE A 1 4.87 -4.69 -2.53
CA PHE A 1 4.11 -3.50 -2.07
C PHE A 1 2.70 -3.55 -2.65
N ILE A 2 1.68 -3.12 -1.87
CA ILE A 2 0.30 -3.02 -2.34
C ILE A 2 -0.07 -1.55 -2.47
N HIS A 3 -0.44 -1.15 -3.67
CA HIS A 3 -0.93 0.20 -3.93
C HIS A 3 -2.35 0.38 -3.41
N THR A 4 -2.66 1.54 -2.84
CA THR A 4 -4.02 1.88 -2.37
C THR A 4 -5.05 1.78 -3.50
N GLY A 5 -4.69 2.16 -4.71
CA GLY A 5 -5.54 2.03 -5.90
C GLY A 5 -6.00 0.60 -6.18
N LEU A 6 -5.14 -0.40 -5.91
CA LEU A 6 -5.53 -1.80 -6.02
C LEU A 6 -6.67 -2.14 -5.05
N ILE A 7 -6.56 -1.72 -3.78
CA ILE A 7 -7.60 -1.97 -2.78
C ILE A 7 -8.90 -1.25 -3.16
N GLU A 8 -8.79 -0.02 -3.68
CA GLU A 8 -9.95 0.75 -4.13
C GLU A 8 -10.68 0.09 -5.33
N GLN A 9 -9.92 -0.51 -6.26
CA GLN A 9 -10.46 -1.10 -7.47
C GLN A 9 -10.88 -2.56 -7.31
N ALA A 10 -10.37 -3.27 -6.30
CA ALA A 10 -10.68 -4.67 -6.08
C ALA A 10 -12.17 -4.85 -5.77
N SER A 11 -12.85 -5.70 -6.54
CA SER A 11 -14.29 -5.96 -6.39
C SER A 11 -14.59 -6.82 -5.17
N THR A 12 -13.64 -7.68 -4.77
CA THR A 12 -13.80 -8.63 -3.69
C THR A 12 -12.55 -8.70 -2.80
N PRO A 13 -12.67 -9.12 -1.53
CA PRO A 13 -11.49 -9.39 -0.70
C PRO A 13 -10.60 -10.48 -1.30
N ASN A 14 -11.17 -11.47 -2.01
CA ASN A 14 -10.39 -12.54 -2.65
C ASN A 14 -9.46 -12.00 -3.75
N GLU A 15 -9.80 -10.92 -4.43
CA GLU A 15 -8.89 -10.24 -5.37
C GLU A 15 -7.64 -9.70 -4.65
N VAL A 16 -7.84 -9.02 -3.50
CA VAL A 16 -6.72 -8.50 -2.69
C VAL A 16 -5.89 -9.64 -2.10
N ILE A 17 -6.54 -10.70 -1.59
CA ILE A 17 -5.88 -11.90 -1.05
C ILE A 17 -5.04 -12.56 -2.15
N GLY A 18 -5.54 -12.63 -3.37
CA GLY A 18 -4.82 -13.17 -4.53
C GLY A 18 -3.53 -12.42 -4.84
N VAL A 19 -3.60 -11.08 -4.85
CA VAL A 19 -2.40 -10.24 -5.03
C VAL A 19 -1.44 -10.38 -3.85
N LEU A 20 -1.95 -10.41 -2.62
CA LEU A 20 -1.10 -10.66 -1.44
C LEU A 20 -0.34 -11.99 -1.55
N ALA A 21 -0.99 -13.04 -2.02
CA ALA A 21 -0.35 -14.32 -2.25
C ALA A 21 0.72 -14.25 -3.35
N HIS A 22 0.49 -13.49 -4.42
CA HIS A 22 1.43 -13.25 -5.50
C HIS A 22 2.67 -12.46 -5.01
N GLU A 23 2.47 -11.35 -4.32
CA GLU A 23 3.55 -10.56 -3.72
C GLU A 23 4.35 -11.38 -2.69
N THR A 24 3.66 -12.20 -1.89
CA THR A 24 4.32 -13.11 -0.93
C THR A 24 5.21 -14.12 -1.67
N ALA A 25 4.79 -14.64 -2.82
CA ALA A 25 5.63 -15.52 -3.63
C ALA A 25 6.88 -14.80 -4.14
N HIS A 26 6.76 -13.55 -4.62
CA HIS A 26 7.92 -12.75 -5.01
C HIS A 26 8.94 -12.59 -3.87
N VAL A 27 8.47 -12.35 -2.65
CA VAL A 27 9.34 -12.20 -1.46
C VAL A 27 9.98 -13.55 -1.11
N ALA A 28 9.18 -14.61 -1.02
CA ALA A 28 9.65 -15.94 -0.62
C ALA A 28 10.69 -16.53 -1.59
N GLU A 29 10.54 -16.23 -2.88
CA GLU A 29 11.44 -16.69 -3.92
C GLU A 29 12.61 -15.71 -4.17
N GLY A 30 12.70 -14.60 -3.43
CA GLY A 30 13.81 -13.65 -3.51
C GLY A 30 13.92 -12.94 -4.88
N HIS A 31 12.80 -12.73 -5.58
CA HIS A 31 12.78 -12.18 -6.93
C HIS A 31 13.39 -10.78 -7.00
N LEU A 32 13.14 -9.93 -6.00
CA LEU A 32 13.66 -8.56 -5.95
C LEU A 32 15.20 -8.53 -5.84
N ALA A 33 15.76 -9.38 -4.99
CA ALA A 33 17.22 -9.47 -4.83
C ALA A 33 17.90 -9.98 -6.12
N ARG A 34 17.29 -10.95 -6.80
CA ARG A 34 17.83 -11.49 -8.06
C ARG A 34 17.66 -10.53 -9.24
N LEU A 35 16.65 -9.66 -9.23
CA LEU A 35 16.45 -8.66 -10.27
C LEU A 35 17.63 -7.69 -10.36
N GLY A 36 18.18 -7.24 -9.23
CA GLY A 36 19.38 -6.40 -9.19
C GLY A 36 20.55 -7.04 -9.96
N VAL A 37 20.84 -8.31 -9.68
CA VAL A 37 21.89 -9.07 -10.38
C VAL A 37 21.62 -9.17 -11.90
N GLN A 38 20.37 -9.31 -12.32
CA GLN A 38 20.03 -9.39 -13.74
C GLN A 38 20.13 -8.03 -14.45
N LEU A 39 19.82 -6.93 -13.76
CA LEU A 39 20.03 -5.58 -14.27
C LEU A 39 21.53 -5.29 -14.47
N ASP A 40 22.38 -5.70 -13.54
CA ASP A 40 23.84 -5.58 -13.67
C ASP A 40 24.38 -6.38 -14.85
N LYS A 41 23.88 -7.61 -15.05
CA LYS A 41 24.23 -8.43 -16.22
C LYS A 41 23.75 -7.79 -17.53
N ALA A 42 22.53 -7.26 -17.56
CA ALA A 42 21.99 -6.60 -18.73
C ALA A 42 22.80 -5.35 -19.10
N SER A 43 23.17 -4.52 -18.12
CA SER A 43 24.03 -3.36 -18.33
C SER A 43 25.42 -3.74 -18.86
N THR A 44 26.01 -4.81 -18.32
CA THR A 44 27.29 -5.36 -18.80
C THR A 44 27.20 -5.83 -20.24
N GLN A 45 26.11 -6.51 -20.64
CA GLN A 45 25.88 -6.95 -22.01
C GLN A 45 25.78 -5.77 -22.99
N VAL A 46 25.10 -4.68 -22.59
CA VAL A 46 25.03 -3.44 -23.39
C VAL A 46 26.42 -2.83 -23.55
N ILE A 47 27.22 -2.73 -22.49
CA ILE A 47 28.58 -2.19 -22.52
C ILE A 47 29.46 -3.03 -23.46
N ILE A 48 29.44 -4.36 -23.33
CA ILE A 48 30.21 -5.25 -24.20
C ILE A 48 29.79 -5.09 -25.66
N GLY A 49 28.50 -5.06 -25.95
CA GLY A 49 27.97 -4.85 -27.30
C GLY A 49 28.44 -3.51 -27.90
N THR A 50 28.44 -2.46 -27.10
CA THR A 50 28.91 -1.13 -27.49
C THR A 50 30.42 -1.13 -27.80
N LEU A 51 31.24 -1.77 -26.94
CA LEU A 51 32.69 -1.88 -27.14
C LEU A 51 33.04 -2.71 -28.38
N LEU A 52 32.35 -3.84 -28.61
CA LEU A 52 32.53 -4.65 -29.80
C LEU A 52 32.14 -3.89 -31.07
N GLY A 53 31.03 -3.16 -31.03
CA GLY A 53 30.62 -2.28 -32.13
C GLY A 53 31.65 -1.20 -32.46
N ALA A 54 32.19 -0.54 -31.43
CA ALA A 54 33.25 0.45 -31.60
C ALA A 54 34.55 -0.15 -32.16
N ALA A 55 34.95 -1.33 -31.63
CA ALA A 55 36.14 -2.06 -32.16
C ALA A 55 35.98 -2.46 -33.65
N ALA A 56 34.80 -2.94 -34.03
CA ALA A 56 34.47 -3.27 -35.39
C ALA A 56 34.53 -2.04 -36.32
N ALA A 57 34.06 -0.85 -35.86
CA ALA A 57 34.14 0.39 -36.58
C ALA A 57 35.60 0.83 -36.83
N ILE A 58 36.47 0.76 -35.83
CA ILE A 58 37.88 1.08 -35.91
C ILE A 58 38.60 0.07 -36.88
N GLY A 59 38.28 -1.21 -36.79
CA GLY A 59 38.82 -2.23 -37.67
C GLY A 59 38.45 -2.02 -39.15
N ALA A 60 37.21 -1.68 -39.42
CA ALA A 60 36.72 -1.38 -40.76
C ALA A 60 37.36 -0.09 -41.35
N SER A 61 37.57 0.94 -40.55
CA SER A 61 38.25 2.17 -40.98
C SER A 61 39.73 1.96 -41.34
N ARG A 62 40.42 1.02 -40.67
CA ARG A 62 41.83 0.69 -40.94
C ARG A 62 42.03 -0.22 -42.20
N SER A 63 41.02 -1.04 -42.52
CA SER A 63 41.09 -1.94 -43.68
C SER A 63 40.65 -1.31 -44.99
N GLY A 64 40.27 -0.03 -45.02
CA GLY A 64 39.78 0.64 -46.21
C GLY A 64 38.44 0.13 -46.73
N ALA A 65 37.83 -0.81 -46.05
CA ALA A 65 36.49 -1.25 -46.35
C ALA A 65 35.50 -0.13 -45.98
N ALA A 66 34.75 0.35 -46.96
CA ALA A 66 33.69 1.32 -46.71
C ALA A 66 32.78 0.76 -45.65
N SER A 67 32.93 1.29 -44.41
CA SER A 67 32.06 0.89 -43.31
C SER A 67 30.67 1.41 -43.65
N SER A 68 29.81 0.52 -44.11
CA SER A 68 28.39 0.84 -44.04
C SER A 68 28.08 1.08 -42.59
N GLY A 69 27.80 2.33 -42.16
CA GLY A 69 27.45 2.65 -40.79
C GLY A 69 26.31 1.84 -40.20
N GLY A 70 25.66 1.03 -41.06
CA GLY A 70 24.67 0.03 -40.71
C GLY A 70 25.21 -1.16 -39.92
N ALA A 71 26.43 -1.70 -40.21
CA ALA A 71 26.94 -2.88 -39.51
C ALA A 71 27.36 -2.56 -38.07
N THR A 72 27.97 -1.41 -37.85
CA THR A 72 28.36 -0.96 -36.49
C THR A 72 27.15 -0.55 -35.64
N GLY A 73 26.18 0.15 -36.24
CA GLY A 73 24.90 0.43 -35.60
C GLY A 73 24.13 -0.84 -35.27
N ALA A 74 24.13 -1.86 -36.13
CA ALA A 74 23.46 -3.12 -35.89
C ALA A 74 24.08 -3.90 -34.72
N LEU A 75 25.41 -3.88 -34.52
CA LEU A 75 26.07 -4.52 -33.38
C LEU A 75 25.74 -3.86 -32.05
N VAL A 76 25.73 -2.52 -31.99
CA VAL A 76 25.40 -1.76 -30.78
C VAL A 76 23.91 -1.92 -30.43
N LEU A 77 23.01 -1.76 -31.41
CA LEU A 77 21.57 -1.93 -31.24
C LEU A 77 21.22 -3.39 -30.95
N GLY A 78 21.87 -4.36 -31.58
CA GLY A 78 21.67 -5.79 -31.34
C GLY A 78 22.02 -6.22 -29.93
N GLY A 79 23.09 -5.68 -29.34
CA GLY A 79 23.46 -5.95 -27.94
C GLY A 79 22.42 -5.43 -26.95
N ALA A 80 21.91 -4.23 -27.15
CA ALA A 80 20.87 -3.63 -26.30
C ALA A 80 19.54 -4.38 -26.41
N GLU A 81 19.13 -4.75 -27.63
CA GLU A 81 17.90 -5.54 -27.84
C GLU A 81 18.01 -6.95 -27.28
N PHE A 82 19.19 -7.59 -27.39
CA PHE A 82 19.43 -8.90 -26.76
C PHE A 82 19.35 -8.84 -25.24
N ALA A 83 20.01 -7.85 -24.61
CA ALA A 83 19.92 -7.62 -23.16
C ALA A 83 18.50 -7.37 -22.69
N LYS A 84 17.75 -6.54 -23.41
CA LYS A 84 16.34 -6.26 -23.16
C LYS A 84 15.46 -7.52 -23.25
N ARG A 85 15.64 -8.34 -24.30
CA ARG A 85 14.90 -9.60 -24.47
C ARG A 85 15.18 -10.58 -23.36
N ASN A 86 16.44 -10.71 -22.93
CA ASN A 86 16.83 -11.57 -21.81
C ASN A 86 16.20 -11.11 -20.51
N LEU A 87 16.25 -9.80 -20.21
CA LEU A 87 15.64 -9.22 -19.02
C LEU A 87 14.11 -9.44 -19.02
N LEU A 88 13.43 -9.17 -20.14
CA LEU A 88 11.99 -9.40 -20.27
C LEU A 88 11.62 -10.89 -20.16
N SER A 89 12.45 -11.80 -20.67
CA SER A 89 12.26 -13.25 -20.51
C SER A 89 12.39 -13.65 -19.04
N TYR A 90 13.40 -13.11 -18.35
CA TYR A 90 13.60 -13.35 -16.94
C TYR A 90 12.42 -12.83 -16.09
N VAL A 91 11.97 -11.60 -16.33
CA VAL A 91 10.80 -11.04 -15.63
C VAL A 91 9.56 -11.93 -15.84
N ARG A 92 9.29 -12.35 -17.09
CA ARG A 92 8.16 -13.25 -17.38
C ARG A 92 8.25 -14.59 -16.63
N ALA A 93 9.45 -15.14 -16.50
CA ALA A 93 9.66 -16.39 -15.75
C ALA A 93 9.39 -16.19 -14.24
N GLN A 94 9.83 -15.05 -13.68
CA GLN A 94 9.56 -14.72 -12.29
C GLN A 94 8.07 -14.50 -12.01
N GLU A 95 7.38 -13.82 -12.93
CA GLU A 95 5.93 -13.61 -12.81
C GLU A 95 5.16 -14.95 -12.86
N ALA A 96 5.55 -15.86 -13.74
CA ALA A 96 4.97 -17.19 -13.82
C ALA A 96 5.22 -18.01 -12.54
N ALA A 97 6.43 -17.93 -11.98
CA ALA A 97 6.77 -18.58 -10.71
C ALA A 97 5.98 -17.98 -9.54
N ALA A 98 5.82 -16.64 -9.49
CA ALA A 98 5.02 -15.97 -8.49
C ALA A 98 3.53 -16.35 -8.58
N ASP A 99 2.97 -16.49 -9.78
CA ASP A 99 1.60 -17.00 -9.97
C ASP A 99 1.44 -18.42 -9.43
N GLU A 100 2.41 -19.28 -9.69
CA GLU A 100 2.41 -20.65 -9.17
C GLU A 100 2.53 -20.69 -7.64
N GLY A 101 3.45 -19.87 -7.09
CA GLY A 101 3.59 -19.67 -5.66
C GLY A 101 2.30 -19.17 -5.01
N ALA A 102 1.67 -18.18 -5.63
CA ALA A 102 0.38 -17.64 -5.18
C ALA A 102 -0.70 -18.73 -5.10
N LEU A 103 -0.83 -19.55 -6.15
CA LEU A 103 -1.80 -20.65 -6.16
C LEU A 103 -1.49 -21.71 -5.10
N ARG A 104 -0.21 -22.01 -4.82
CA ARG A 104 0.18 -22.89 -3.71
C ARG A 104 -0.31 -22.32 -2.38
N TYR A 105 -0.08 -21.02 -2.11
CA TYR A 105 -0.50 -20.38 -0.87
C TYR A 105 -2.02 -20.30 -0.74
N LEU A 106 -2.72 -19.94 -1.80
CA LEU A 106 -4.18 -19.89 -1.82
C LEU A 106 -4.79 -21.28 -1.57
N ASN A 107 -4.29 -22.32 -2.24
CA ASN A 107 -4.75 -23.69 -2.02
C ASN A 107 -4.46 -24.19 -0.61
N ALA A 108 -3.28 -23.92 -0.06
CA ALA A 108 -2.91 -24.32 1.30
C ALA A 108 -3.76 -23.61 2.36
N SER A 109 -4.17 -22.35 2.11
CA SER A 109 -5.04 -21.59 3.01
C SER A 109 -6.54 -21.82 2.75
N GLY A 110 -6.91 -22.68 1.80
CA GLY A 110 -8.31 -22.95 1.45
C GLY A 110 -9.01 -21.77 0.79
N GLN A 111 -8.27 -20.90 0.11
CA GLN A 111 -8.76 -19.75 -0.61
C GLN A 111 -8.92 -20.05 -2.11
N SER A 112 -9.83 -19.32 -2.77
CA SER A 112 -9.97 -19.40 -4.22
C SER A 112 -8.87 -18.58 -4.92
N GLY A 113 -8.35 -19.08 -6.04
CA GLY A 113 -7.52 -18.30 -6.97
C GLY A 113 -8.33 -17.43 -7.93
N ARG A 114 -9.66 -17.56 -7.91
CA ARG A 114 -10.57 -16.92 -8.87
C ARG A 114 -10.48 -15.39 -8.82
N GLY A 115 -10.42 -14.79 -7.61
CA GLY A 115 -10.31 -13.34 -7.48
C GLY A 115 -9.03 -12.80 -8.11
N MET A 116 -7.87 -13.47 -7.91
CA MET A 116 -6.62 -13.08 -8.57
C MET A 116 -6.76 -13.11 -10.09
N LEU A 117 -7.36 -14.17 -10.64
CA LEU A 117 -7.59 -14.30 -12.07
C LEU A 117 -8.51 -13.19 -12.61
N GLU A 118 -9.65 -12.93 -11.95
CA GLU A 118 -10.63 -11.91 -12.35
C GLU A 118 -10.01 -10.50 -12.32
N LEU A 119 -9.21 -10.20 -11.31
CA LEU A 119 -8.46 -8.94 -11.24
C LEU A 119 -7.46 -8.82 -12.40
N PHE A 120 -6.66 -9.84 -12.66
CA PHE A 120 -5.67 -9.83 -13.74
C PHE A 120 -6.32 -9.69 -15.12
N GLN A 121 -7.43 -10.37 -15.36
CA GLN A 121 -8.23 -10.21 -16.59
C GLN A 121 -8.74 -8.78 -16.75
N ARG A 122 -9.24 -8.17 -15.66
CA ARG A 122 -9.73 -6.80 -15.70
C ARG A 122 -8.61 -5.81 -15.98
N LEU A 123 -7.46 -5.93 -15.31
CA LEU A 123 -6.29 -5.07 -15.54
C LEU A 123 -5.75 -5.22 -16.98
N TYR A 124 -5.71 -6.44 -17.51
CA TYR A 124 -5.34 -6.69 -18.90
C TYR A 124 -6.29 -5.98 -19.88
N ASN A 125 -7.60 -6.12 -19.69
CA ASN A 125 -8.59 -5.47 -20.53
C ASN A 125 -8.49 -3.93 -20.47
N GLN A 126 -8.22 -3.37 -19.30
CA GLN A 126 -7.99 -1.94 -19.13
C GLN A 126 -6.73 -1.47 -19.87
N SER A 127 -5.64 -2.25 -19.82
CA SER A 127 -4.38 -1.91 -20.51
C SER A 127 -4.50 -1.91 -22.04
N ILE A 128 -5.42 -2.70 -22.60
CA ILE A 128 -5.71 -2.69 -24.04
C ILE A 128 -6.63 -1.53 -24.42
N ALA A 129 -7.61 -1.23 -23.57
CA ALA A 129 -8.65 -0.22 -23.86
C ALA A 129 -8.13 1.22 -23.74
N SER A 130 -7.05 1.45 -23.00
CA SER A 130 -6.51 2.80 -22.75
C SER A 130 -4.99 2.82 -22.89
N VAL A 131 -4.51 3.53 -23.91
CA VAL A 131 -3.07 3.82 -24.10
C VAL A 131 -2.61 4.92 -23.14
N GLN A 132 -3.53 5.74 -22.61
CA GLN A 132 -3.21 6.90 -21.77
C GLN A 132 -3.14 6.59 -20.26
N TYR A 133 -3.81 5.53 -19.81
CA TYR A 133 -3.81 5.14 -18.41
C TYR A 133 -3.58 3.63 -18.28
N VAL A 134 -2.38 3.28 -17.84
CA VAL A 134 -2.05 1.90 -17.46
C VAL A 134 -1.93 1.84 -15.95
N ASP A 135 -2.62 0.88 -15.33
CA ASP A 135 -2.54 0.70 -13.89
C ASP A 135 -1.10 0.44 -13.45
N PRO A 136 -0.56 1.12 -12.42
CA PRO A 136 0.82 0.94 -11.96
C PRO A 136 1.17 -0.51 -11.62
N TYR A 137 0.21 -1.32 -11.16
CA TYR A 137 0.42 -2.73 -10.92
C TYR A 137 0.66 -3.51 -12.22
N ALA A 138 -0.12 -3.24 -13.27
CA ALA A 138 0.08 -3.89 -14.57
C ALA A 138 1.39 -3.48 -15.26
N VAL A 139 1.94 -2.30 -14.92
CA VAL A 139 3.26 -1.86 -15.39
C VAL A 139 4.37 -2.66 -14.71
N SER A 140 4.31 -2.81 -13.38
CA SER A 140 5.32 -3.55 -12.62
C SER A 140 5.22 -5.08 -12.78
N HIS A 141 4.01 -5.60 -13.05
CA HIS A 141 3.71 -7.02 -13.24
C HIS A 141 3.03 -7.26 -14.61
N PRO A 142 3.79 -7.33 -15.71
CA PRO A 142 3.21 -7.48 -17.05
C PRO A 142 2.27 -8.69 -17.16
N LEU A 143 1.07 -8.45 -17.66
CA LEU A 143 -0.03 -9.41 -17.74
C LEU A 143 -0.32 -9.83 -19.20
N PRO A 144 0.60 -10.53 -19.90
CA PRO A 144 0.32 -11.00 -21.25
C PRO A 144 -0.81 -12.04 -21.24
N LEU A 145 -1.62 -12.07 -22.29
CA LEU A 145 -2.76 -13.00 -22.42
C LEU A 145 -2.39 -14.46 -22.17
N GLN A 146 -1.20 -14.86 -22.61
CA GLN A 146 -0.70 -16.23 -22.39
C GLN A 146 -0.57 -16.55 -20.88
N ARG A 147 -0.05 -15.61 -20.08
CA ARG A 147 0.05 -15.76 -18.61
C ARG A 147 -1.32 -15.96 -17.98
N ILE A 148 -2.29 -15.13 -18.39
CA ILE A 148 -3.67 -15.21 -17.90
C ILE A 148 -4.31 -16.55 -18.24
N ARG A 149 -4.13 -17.07 -19.46
CA ARG A 149 -4.66 -18.39 -19.88
C ARG A 149 -4.07 -19.54 -19.07
N VAL A 150 -2.76 -19.53 -18.82
CA VAL A 150 -2.10 -20.55 -17.99
C VAL A 150 -2.65 -20.50 -16.56
N LEU A 151 -2.76 -19.31 -16.00
CA LEU A 151 -3.32 -19.09 -14.66
C LEU A 151 -4.78 -19.59 -14.59
N GLU A 152 -5.60 -19.26 -15.58
CA GLU A 152 -7.01 -19.68 -15.66
C GLU A 152 -7.16 -21.21 -15.57
N ASN A 153 -6.39 -21.96 -16.36
CA ASN A 153 -6.45 -23.42 -16.36
C ASN A 153 -6.14 -24.00 -14.96
N ARG A 154 -5.12 -23.46 -14.28
CA ARG A 154 -4.72 -23.89 -12.94
C ARG A 154 -5.73 -23.51 -11.87
N VAL A 155 -6.27 -22.30 -11.95
CA VAL A 155 -7.29 -21.80 -11.02
C VAL A 155 -8.56 -22.64 -11.13
N ARG A 156 -9.01 -22.96 -12.35
CA ARG A 156 -10.19 -23.80 -12.60
C ARG A 156 -10.01 -25.23 -12.09
N ALA A 157 -8.80 -25.77 -12.13
CA ALA A 157 -8.48 -27.11 -11.61
C ALA A 157 -8.42 -27.17 -10.08
N SER A 158 -8.42 -26.04 -9.38
CA SER A 158 -8.36 -26.01 -7.92
C SER A 158 -9.69 -26.48 -7.29
N LYS A 159 -9.58 -27.35 -6.27
CA LYS A 159 -10.74 -27.76 -5.44
C LYS A 159 -11.42 -26.58 -4.71
N HIS A 160 -10.74 -25.45 -4.61
CA HIS A 160 -11.23 -24.23 -3.98
C HIS A 160 -11.77 -23.20 -4.98
N TYR A 161 -11.89 -23.54 -6.27
CA TYR A 161 -12.33 -22.59 -7.33
C TYR A 161 -13.62 -21.86 -6.97
N ASN A 162 -14.63 -22.56 -6.47
CA ASN A 162 -15.95 -22.01 -6.12
C ASN A 162 -16.04 -21.47 -4.69
N LYS A 163 -14.92 -21.41 -3.96
CA LYS A 163 -14.92 -20.87 -2.59
C LYS A 163 -15.25 -19.40 -2.60
N LYS A 164 -16.30 -19.02 -1.86
CA LYS A 164 -16.73 -17.62 -1.69
C LYS A 164 -16.06 -17.00 -0.48
N ASP A 165 -15.90 -15.67 -0.54
CA ASP A 165 -15.49 -14.87 0.60
C ASP A 165 -16.52 -14.94 1.71
N LYS A 166 -16.06 -14.91 2.97
CA LYS A 166 -16.93 -14.81 4.13
C LYS A 166 -17.50 -13.40 4.24
N ASP A 167 -18.78 -13.27 4.61
CA ASP A 167 -19.48 -11.98 4.67
C ASP A 167 -18.75 -10.94 5.51
N TYR A 168 -18.12 -11.34 6.61
CA TYR A 168 -17.34 -10.42 7.45
C TYR A 168 -16.10 -9.85 6.71
N LEU A 169 -15.47 -10.64 5.82
CA LEU A 169 -14.34 -10.16 5.00
C LEU A 169 -14.84 -9.19 3.91
N VAL A 170 -15.98 -9.51 3.28
CA VAL A 170 -16.63 -8.62 2.31
C VAL A 170 -16.95 -7.28 2.96
N PHE A 171 -17.53 -7.30 4.16
CA PHE A 171 -17.83 -6.09 4.91
C PHE A 171 -16.56 -5.29 5.24
N ARG A 172 -15.52 -5.95 5.78
CA ARG A 172 -14.24 -5.30 6.11
C ARG A 172 -13.56 -4.70 4.89
N HIS A 173 -13.61 -5.39 3.76
CA HIS A 173 -13.07 -4.90 2.50
C HIS A 173 -13.78 -3.61 2.06
N LYS A 174 -15.11 -3.61 2.02
CA LYS A 174 -15.91 -2.43 1.71
C LYS A 174 -15.64 -1.27 2.67
N MET A 175 -15.44 -1.55 3.96
CA MET A 175 -15.07 -0.54 4.95
C MET A 175 -13.68 0.06 4.68
N ALA A 176 -12.70 -0.78 4.30
CA ALA A 176 -11.37 -0.31 3.92
C ALA A 176 -11.42 0.56 2.67
N GLN A 177 -12.17 0.15 1.65
CA GLN A 177 -12.41 0.95 0.44
C GLN A 177 -13.05 2.30 0.77
N ALA A 178 -14.11 2.29 1.58
CA ALA A 178 -14.80 3.51 2.02
C ALA A 178 -13.85 4.46 2.77
N LYS A 179 -12.98 3.93 3.65
CA LYS A 179 -11.96 4.71 4.36
C LYS A 179 -10.95 5.31 3.37
N LEU A 180 -10.40 4.51 2.48
CA LEU A 180 -9.43 4.98 1.48
C LEU A 180 -10.05 6.06 0.57
N VAL A 181 -11.16 5.78 -0.07
CA VAL A 181 -11.86 6.74 -0.95
C VAL A 181 -12.22 8.02 -0.18
N GLY A 182 -12.73 7.89 1.05
CA GLY A 182 -13.07 9.01 1.91
C GLY A 182 -11.87 9.93 2.21
N PHE A 183 -10.68 9.35 2.43
CA PHE A 183 -9.47 10.13 2.76
C PHE A 183 -8.66 10.57 1.54
N THR A 184 -8.67 9.84 0.42
CA THR A 184 -7.79 10.12 -0.73
C THR A 184 -8.45 10.95 -1.82
N ARG A 185 -9.78 10.88 -1.97
CA ARG A 185 -10.49 11.56 -3.05
C ARG A 185 -11.10 12.89 -2.61
N THR A 186 -11.50 13.73 -3.57
CA THR A 186 -12.26 14.96 -3.30
C THR A 186 -13.64 14.61 -2.76
N ALA A 187 -14.23 15.48 -1.93
CA ALA A 187 -15.57 15.27 -1.37
C ALA A 187 -16.63 15.01 -2.46
N GLN A 188 -16.57 15.76 -3.57
CA GLN A 188 -17.46 15.54 -4.70
C GLN A 188 -17.34 14.15 -5.30
N SER A 189 -16.11 13.65 -5.47
CA SER A 189 -15.85 12.29 -5.96
C SER A 189 -16.39 11.23 -5.00
N VAL A 190 -16.25 11.47 -3.68
CA VAL A 190 -16.82 10.58 -2.65
C VAL A 190 -18.34 10.53 -2.75
N TYR A 191 -19.01 11.69 -2.84
CA TYR A 191 -20.47 11.74 -2.95
C TYR A 191 -20.99 11.13 -4.25
N ASN A 192 -20.24 11.21 -5.34
CA ASN A 192 -20.57 10.54 -6.59
C ASN A 192 -20.43 9.00 -6.47
N SER A 193 -19.36 8.52 -5.79
CA SER A 193 -19.10 7.09 -5.60
C SER A 193 -20.01 6.45 -4.55
N TYR A 194 -20.43 7.24 -3.56
CA TYR A 194 -21.29 6.85 -2.46
C TYR A 194 -22.47 7.83 -2.33
N PRO A 195 -23.45 7.77 -3.25
CA PRO A 195 -24.58 8.71 -3.27
C PRO A 195 -25.43 8.57 -2.02
N ALA A 196 -26.25 9.60 -1.73
CA ALA A 196 -27.12 9.63 -0.56
C ALA A 196 -28.15 8.49 -0.54
N SER A 197 -28.51 7.93 -1.71
CA SER A 197 -29.38 6.76 -1.83
C SER A 197 -28.73 5.47 -1.32
N ASP A 198 -27.39 5.36 -1.32
CA ASP A 198 -26.69 4.23 -0.72
C ASP A 198 -26.62 4.41 0.81
N GLN A 199 -27.45 3.67 1.52
CA GLN A 199 -27.53 3.67 2.99
C GLN A 199 -26.68 2.60 3.64
N SER A 200 -25.82 1.91 2.89
CA SER A 200 -24.87 0.95 3.46
C SER A 200 -23.90 1.61 4.45
N ILE A 201 -23.46 0.86 5.45
CA ILE A 201 -22.49 1.36 6.45
C ILE A 201 -21.20 1.89 5.81
N PRO A 202 -20.58 1.19 4.81
CA PRO A 202 -19.41 1.74 4.11
C PRO A 202 -19.69 3.09 3.44
N ALA A 203 -20.84 3.24 2.78
CA ALA A 203 -21.19 4.48 2.10
C ALA A 203 -21.41 5.65 3.09
N GLN A 204 -22.11 5.38 4.20
CA GLN A 204 -22.27 6.37 5.28
C GLN A 204 -20.91 6.77 5.86
N TYR A 205 -19.99 5.80 6.04
CA TYR A 205 -18.65 6.04 6.58
C TYR A 205 -17.81 6.91 5.62
N ALA A 206 -17.80 6.60 4.32
CA ALA A 206 -17.11 7.41 3.32
C ALA A 206 -17.60 8.86 3.30
N ARG A 207 -18.92 9.06 3.32
CA ARG A 207 -19.53 10.41 3.35
C ARG A 207 -19.23 11.17 4.65
N ALA A 208 -19.21 10.50 5.80
CA ALA A 208 -18.84 11.11 7.06
C ALA A 208 -17.37 11.59 7.05
N ILE A 209 -16.46 10.81 6.48
CA ILE A 209 -15.06 11.21 6.29
C ILE A 209 -14.99 12.42 5.34
N ALA A 210 -15.69 12.40 4.22
CA ALA A 210 -15.69 13.52 3.27
C ALA A 210 -16.17 14.82 3.91
N ALA A 211 -17.29 14.78 4.68
CA ALA A 211 -17.82 15.93 5.41
C ALA A 211 -16.81 16.49 6.43
N TYR A 212 -16.19 15.62 7.23
CA TYR A 212 -15.15 16.02 8.17
C TYR A 212 -13.95 16.68 7.47
N ARG A 213 -13.48 16.13 6.35
CA ARG A 213 -12.32 16.66 5.62
C ARG A 213 -12.54 18.06 5.05
N ILE A 214 -13.72 18.37 4.57
CA ILE A 214 -14.06 19.74 4.13
C ILE A 214 -14.37 20.70 5.29
N GLY A 215 -14.30 20.24 6.54
CA GLY A 215 -14.49 21.05 7.73
C GLY A 215 -15.94 21.17 8.21
N ASP A 216 -16.86 20.46 7.60
CA ASP A 216 -18.28 20.48 8.02
C ASP A 216 -18.52 19.52 9.20
N LEU A 217 -18.11 19.95 10.41
CA LEU A 217 -18.37 19.18 11.63
C LEU A 217 -19.84 19.07 11.97
N ARG A 218 -20.68 20.03 11.57
CA ARG A 218 -22.12 19.97 11.82
C ARG A 218 -22.80 18.82 11.11
N THR A 219 -22.30 18.45 9.95
CA THR A 219 -22.75 17.24 9.22
C THR A 219 -21.97 15.99 9.64
N ALA A 220 -20.65 16.10 9.83
CA ALA A 220 -19.78 14.96 10.09
C ALA A 220 -20.06 14.29 11.43
N ILE A 221 -20.10 15.05 12.54
CA ILE A 221 -20.27 14.49 13.89
C ILE A 221 -21.59 13.71 14.03
N PRO A 222 -22.77 14.27 13.65
CA PRO A 222 -24.01 13.49 13.70
C PRO A 222 -24.00 12.25 12.77
N ALA A 223 -23.30 12.32 11.62
CA ALA A 223 -23.16 11.16 10.74
C ALA A 223 -22.32 10.06 11.39
N ILE A 224 -21.21 10.42 12.04
CA ILE A 224 -20.37 9.48 12.79
C ILE A 224 -21.13 8.89 13.99
N ASP A 225 -21.91 9.71 14.69
CA ASP A 225 -22.71 9.24 15.84
C ASP A 225 -23.78 8.21 15.41
N ARG A 226 -24.40 8.40 14.24
CA ARG A 226 -25.30 7.37 13.67
C ARG A 226 -24.57 6.06 13.36
N LEU A 227 -23.34 6.12 12.85
CA LEU A 227 -22.51 4.92 12.62
C LEU A 227 -22.15 4.22 13.93
N ILE A 228 -21.79 4.99 14.96
CA ILE A 228 -21.51 4.47 16.31
C ILE A 228 -22.77 3.81 16.89
N ALA A 229 -23.93 4.41 16.75
CA ALA A 229 -25.19 3.84 17.22
C ALA A 229 -25.52 2.51 16.51
N GLN A 230 -25.24 2.39 15.22
CA GLN A 230 -25.47 1.18 14.44
C GLN A 230 -24.47 0.06 14.80
N ILE A 231 -23.18 0.38 14.98
CA ILE A 231 -22.13 -0.61 15.30
C ILE A 231 -21.23 -0.06 16.43
N PRO A 232 -21.70 -0.05 17.69
CA PRO A 232 -20.99 0.58 18.80
C PRO A 232 -19.64 -0.05 19.17
N LYS A 233 -19.42 -1.31 18.73
CA LYS A 233 -18.16 -2.03 18.94
C LYS A 233 -17.14 -1.82 17.82
N ASN A 234 -17.41 -1.00 16.81
CA ASN A 234 -16.44 -0.71 15.77
C ASN A 234 -15.48 0.39 16.24
N PRO A 235 -14.19 0.09 16.46
CA PRO A 235 -13.22 1.07 16.97
C PRO A 235 -12.98 2.23 16.00
N TYR A 236 -13.10 2.00 14.71
CA TYR A 236 -12.81 3.00 13.68
C TYR A 236 -13.83 4.13 13.59
N PHE A 237 -15.05 3.93 14.07
CA PHE A 237 -16.02 5.03 14.14
C PHE A 237 -15.72 5.96 15.30
N TRP A 238 -15.30 5.40 16.42
CA TRP A 238 -14.83 6.16 17.57
C TRP A 238 -13.52 6.89 17.27
N GLU A 239 -12.59 6.21 16.56
CA GLU A 239 -11.37 6.83 16.04
C GLU A 239 -11.69 8.03 15.17
N LEU A 240 -12.57 7.87 14.16
CA LEU A 240 -12.96 8.95 13.25
C LEU A 240 -13.58 10.15 14.00
N LYS A 241 -14.44 9.90 15.00
CA LYS A 241 -15.00 10.97 15.84
C LYS A 241 -13.90 11.74 16.55
N GLY A 242 -13.00 11.03 17.19
CA GLY A 242 -11.90 11.65 17.92
C GLY A 242 -10.93 12.40 17.01
N GLN A 243 -10.58 11.81 15.85
CA GLN A 243 -9.74 12.47 14.86
C GLN A 243 -10.37 13.76 14.35
N ALA A 244 -11.65 13.72 13.98
CA ALA A 244 -12.38 14.89 13.49
C ALA A 244 -12.41 16.03 14.52
N LEU A 245 -12.66 15.72 15.77
CA LEU A 245 -12.64 16.70 16.86
C LEU A 245 -11.23 17.26 17.10
N LEU A 246 -10.22 16.39 17.18
CA LEU A 246 -8.84 16.81 17.44
C LEU A 246 -8.31 17.73 16.35
N GLU A 247 -8.47 17.36 15.10
CA GLU A 247 -7.94 18.13 13.95
C GLU A 247 -8.69 19.46 13.73
N LYS A 248 -9.90 19.58 14.26
CA LYS A 248 -10.68 20.83 14.19
C LYS A 248 -10.55 21.69 15.46
N GLY A 249 -9.59 21.37 16.36
CA GLY A 249 -9.25 22.19 17.50
C GLY A 249 -10.06 21.90 18.76
N PHE A 250 -10.70 20.74 18.87
CA PHE A 250 -11.47 20.30 20.04
C PHE A 250 -10.79 19.10 20.75
N PRO A 251 -9.52 19.24 21.21
CA PRO A 251 -8.76 18.11 21.75
C PRO A 251 -9.37 17.53 23.04
N ALA A 252 -9.96 18.35 23.90
CA ALA A 252 -10.60 17.88 25.13
C ALA A 252 -11.78 16.93 24.81
N GLU A 253 -12.58 17.28 23.83
CA GLU A 253 -13.73 16.49 23.38
C GLU A 253 -13.30 15.22 22.61
N ALA A 254 -12.12 15.24 21.97
CA ALA A 254 -11.55 14.11 21.26
C ALA A 254 -11.11 12.98 22.18
N VAL A 255 -10.74 13.25 23.44
CA VAL A 255 -10.18 12.25 24.36
C VAL A 255 -11.16 11.11 24.65
N ALA A 256 -12.42 11.40 24.94
CA ALA A 256 -13.41 10.39 25.30
C ALA A 256 -13.65 9.37 24.15
N PRO A 257 -13.94 9.79 22.91
CA PRO A 257 -14.10 8.85 21.81
C PRO A 257 -12.79 8.08 21.50
N LEU A 258 -11.60 8.72 21.60
CA LEU A 258 -10.34 8.01 21.36
C LEU A 258 -10.01 6.97 22.43
N ARG A 259 -10.34 7.25 23.71
CA ARG A 259 -10.25 6.22 24.77
C ARG A 259 -11.16 5.03 24.47
N GLN A 260 -12.37 5.27 23.97
CA GLN A 260 -13.29 4.20 23.59
C GLN A 260 -12.74 3.40 22.39
N ALA A 261 -12.20 4.07 21.38
CA ALA A 261 -11.55 3.40 20.24
C ALA A 261 -10.39 2.50 20.71
N GLN A 262 -9.52 3.03 21.55
CA GLN A 262 -8.37 2.30 22.11
C GLN A 262 -8.80 1.11 22.99
N LYS A 263 -9.87 1.27 23.79
CA LYS A 263 -10.45 0.17 24.57
C LYS A 263 -11.00 -0.95 23.69
N LEU A 264 -11.63 -0.61 22.58
CA LEU A 264 -12.19 -1.58 21.62
C LEU A 264 -11.10 -2.27 20.78
N TYR A 265 -9.98 -1.57 20.51
CA TYR A 265 -8.86 -2.14 19.76
C TYR A 265 -7.50 -1.78 20.40
N PRO A 266 -7.16 -2.42 21.53
CA PRO A 266 -5.96 -2.07 22.31
C PRO A 266 -4.63 -2.39 21.61
N LYS A 267 -4.66 -3.21 20.55
CA LYS A 267 -3.49 -3.55 19.73
C LYS A 267 -3.18 -2.52 18.64
N SER A 268 -4.06 -1.54 18.41
CA SER A 268 -3.80 -0.49 17.44
C SER A 268 -2.90 0.58 18.05
N GLY A 269 -1.62 0.56 17.65
CA GLY A 269 -0.68 1.60 18.03
C GLY A 269 -1.07 2.97 17.49
N LEU A 270 -1.61 3.04 16.27
CA LEU A 270 -2.04 4.29 15.64
C LEU A 270 -3.18 4.98 16.41
N ILE A 271 -4.20 4.21 16.85
CA ILE A 271 -5.27 4.77 17.71
C ILE A 271 -4.69 5.27 19.03
N SER A 272 -3.73 4.54 19.58
CA SER A 272 -3.06 4.94 20.83
C SER A 272 -2.24 6.21 20.67
N ILE A 273 -1.53 6.38 19.56
CA ILE A 273 -0.79 7.60 19.22
C ILE A 273 -1.76 8.79 19.08
N LEU A 274 -2.88 8.60 18.41
CA LEU A 274 -3.90 9.64 18.25
C LEU A 274 -4.52 10.06 19.59
N LEU A 275 -4.79 9.10 20.49
CA LEU A 275 -5.23 9.39 21.85
C LEU A 275 -4.18 10.19 22.63
N ALA A 276 -2.91 9.79 22.56
CA ALA A 276 -1.82 10.50 23.22
C ALA A 276 -1.70 11.94 22.68
N GLN A 277 -1.86 12.14 21.38
CA GLN A 277 -1.88 13.48 20.78
C GLN A 277 -2.99 14.36 21.35
N ALA A 278 -4.21 13.83 21.51
CA ALA A 278 -5.32 14.55 22.10
C ALA A 278 -5.07 14.88 23.58
N LEU A 279 -4.55 13.94 24.37
CA LEU A 279 -4.17 14.15 25.76
C LEU A 279 -3.11 15.24 25.92
N LEU A 280 -2.06 15.21 25.09
CA LEU A 280 -0.97 16.17 25.13
C LEU A 280 -1.39 17.58 24.68
N ALA A 281 -2.45 17.71 23.92
CA ALA A 281 -3.00 19.00 23.54
C ALA A 281 -3.63 19.74 24.74
N ALA A 282 -4.03 19.05 25.82
CA ALA A 282 -4.50 19.63 27.04
C ALA A 282 -3.39 20.30 27.88
N GLY A 283 -2.12 19.91 27.66
CA GLY A 283 -0.94 20.53 28.31
C GLY A 283 -0.78 20.25 29.81
N THR A 284 -1.60 19.41 30.40
CA THR A 284 -1.56 19.14 31.86
C THR A 284 -0.59 17.98 32.16
N LYS A 285 0.02 17.98 33.36
CA LYS A 285 0.92 16.90 33.80
C LYS A 285 0.21 15.55 33.89
N ASP A 286 -1.04 15.52 34.30
CA ASP A 286 -1.80 14.27 34.41
C ASP A 286 -2.11 13.68 33.04
N ALA A 287 -2.52 14.51 32.09
CA ALA A 287 -2.70 14.08 30.70
C ALA A 287 -1.38 13.59 30.06
N ALA A 288 -0.26 14.23 30.39
CA ALA A 288 1.07 13.80 29.91
C ALA A 288 1.47 12.43 30.50
N ARG A 289 1.19 12.16 31.77
CA ARG A 289 1.41 10.83 32.39
C ARG A 289 0.55 9.75 31.73
N GLU A 290 -0.72 10.05 31.49
CA GLU A 290 -1.62 9.13 30.78
C GLU A 290 -1.11 8.88 29.35
N ALA A 291 -0.71 9.93 28.63
CA ALA A 291 -0.16 9.82 27.29
C ALA A 291 1.08 8.91 27.24
N LEU A 292 2.02 9.05 28.20
CA LEU A 292 3.17 8.15 28.29
C LEU A 292 2.76 6.69 28.52
N THR A 293 1.77 6.46 29.38
CA THR A 293 1.26 5.10 29.63
C THR A 293 0.68 4.49 28.36
N VAL A 294 -0.09 5.26 27.59
CA VAL A 294 -0.69 4.83 26.32
C VAL A 294 0.39 4.56 25.28
N LEU A 295 1.35 5.47 25.12
CA LEU A 295 2.44 5.37 24.15
C LEU A 295 3.39 4.20 24.46
N SER A 296 3.68 3.95 25.75
CA SER A 296 4.53 2.80 26.15
C SER A 296 3.89 1.46 25.77
N LYS A 297 2.57 1.35 25.85
CA LYS A 297 1.85 0.17 25.35
C LYS A 297 1.84 0.08 23.82
N ALA A 298 1.68 1.23 23.15
CA ALA A 298 1.67 1.32 21.69
C ALA A 298 3.03 0.95 21.07
N GLN A 299 4.13 1.17 21.77
CA GLN A 299 5.48 0.90 21.28
C GLN A 299 5.72 -0.55 20.87
N ARG A 300 4.95 -1.51 21.42
CA ARG A 300 5.02 -2.94 21.01
C ARG A 300 4.55 -3.15 19.56
N TYR A 301 3.74 -2.26 19.02
CA TYR A 301 3.12 -2.37 17.71
C TYR A 301 3.67 -1.31 16.73
N GLU A 302 4.15 -0.18 17.25
CA GLU A 302 4.59 0.98 16.49
C GLU A 302 5.98 1.47 16.96
N GLY A 303 6.87 0.54 17.36
CA GLY A 303 8.19 0.88 17.91
C GLY A 303 9.10 1.65 16.96
N GLU A 304 8.90 1.46 15.65
CA GLU A 304 9.65 2.18 14.60
C GLU A 304 8.93 3.46 14.13
N SER A 305 7.91 3.91 14.84
CA SER A 305 7.18 5.14 14.50
C SER A 305 7.88 6.37 15.08
N GLY A 306 8.49 7.20 14.24
CA GLY A 306 9.03 8.50 14.65
C GLY A 306 7.98 9.40 15.33
N SER A 307 6.70 9.30 14.93
CA SER A 307 5.60 10.03 15.55
C SER A 307 5.35 9.59 17.00
N LEU A 308 5.44 8.29 17.30
CA LEU A 308 5.33 7.77 18.67
C LEU A 308 6.37 8.42 19.59
N HIS A 309 7.65 8.40 19.14
CA HIS A 309 8.76 8.97 19.92
C HIS A 309 8.64 10.49 20.05
N LEU A 310 8.16 11.20 19.02
CA LEU A 310 7.89 12.63 19.11
C LEU A 310 6.86 12.96 20.20
N HIS A 311 5.78 12.19 20.29
CA HIS A 311 4.78 12.38 21.34
C HIS A 311 5.30 12.00 22.74
N LYS A 312 6.17 10.99 22.86
CA LYS A 312 6.88 10.70 24.12
C LYS A 312 7.77 11.86 24.54
N ALA A 313 8.53 12.45 23.60
CA ALA A 313 9.36 13.61 23.86
C ALA A 313 8.53 14.77 24.41
N ARG A 314 7.40 15.09 23.78
CA ARG A 314 6.49 16.14 24.24
C ARG A 314 5.93 15.86 25.63
N ALA A 315 5.55 14.61 25.90
CA ALA A 315 5.03 14.22 27.21
C ALA A 315 6.10 14.37 28.32
N HIS A 316 7.33 13.93 28.08
CA HIS A 316 8.46 14.11 29.00
C HIS A 316 8.76 15.60 29.23
N GLY A 317 8.73 16.43 28.18
CA GLY A 317 8.91 17.87 28.30
C GLY A 317 7.87 18.54 29.21
N ILE A 318 6.59 18.19 29.06
CA ILE A 318 5.51 18.70 29.94
C ILE A 318 5.73 18.28 31.40
N LEU A 319 6.31 17.12 31.64
CA LEU A 319 6.62 16.63 32.99
C LEU A 319 7.92 17.18 33.57
N GLY A 320 8.73 17.91 32.80
CA GLY A 320 10.03 18.46 33.19
C GLY A 320 11.18 17.44 33.13
N ASP A 321 10.98 16.26 32.55
CA ASP A 321 12.00 15.25 32.34
C ASP A 321 12.71 15.50 30.99
N TYR A 322 13.58 16.51 31.00
CA TYR A 322 14.26 16.97 29.78
C TYR A 322 15.20 15.91 29.19
N ALA A 323 15.87 15.12 30.04
CA ALA A 323 16.77 14.07 29.55
C ALA A 323 16.04 13.01 28.71
N ARG A 324 14.87 12.55 29.17
CA ARG A 324 14.05 11.61 28.38
C ARG A 324 13.36 12.29 27.20
N ALA A 325 13.06 13.59 27.30
CA ALA A 325 12.52 14.34 26.17
C ALA A 325 13.55 14.42 25.03
N GLU A 326 14.81 14.72 25.31
CA GLU A 326 15.89 14.77 24.33
C GLU A 326 16.15 13.39 23.71
N LEU A 327 16.24 12.34 24.54
CA LEU A 327 16.39 10.97 24.05
C LEU A 327 15.28 10.59 23.06
N SER A 328 14.01 10.84 23.44
CA SER A 328 12.88 10.51 22.56
C SER A 328 12.84 11.39 21.31
N THR A 329 13.37 12.62 21.36
CA THR A 329 13.54 13.47 20.19
C THR A 329 14.57 12.89 19.23
N ALA A 330 15.72 12.44 19.76
CA ALA A 330 16.77 11.79 18.96
C ALA A 330 16.26 10.50 18.30
N GLU A 331 15.55 9.63 19.05
CA GLU A 331 14.91 8.42 18.52
C GLU A 331 13.93 8.77 17.38
N SER A 332 13.08 9.80 17.55
CA SER A 332 12.15 10.27 16.53
C SER A 332 12.87 10.72 15.26
N ALA A 333 13.94 11.49 15.39
CA ALA A 333 14.71 12.00 14.25
C ALA A 333 15.44 10.87 13.51
N MET A 334 16.05 9.95 14.25
CA MET A 334 16.72 8.78 13.66
C MET A 334 15.74 7.94 12.83
N LEU A 335 14.56 7.65 13.36
CA LEU A 335 13.53 6.86 12.67
C LEU A 335 12.94 7.58 11.45
N ARG A 336 12.97 8.92 11.41
CA ARG A 336 12.57 9.71 10.26
C ARG A 336 13.66 9.92 9.22
N GLY A 337 14.89 9.50 9.54
CA GLY A 337 16.06 9.69 8.66
C GLY A 337 16.62 11.13 8.70
N ASP A 338 16.28 11.92 9.72
CA ASP A 338 16.81 13.28 9.90
C ASP A 338 18.26 13.21 10.35
N LYS A 339 19.21 13.55 9.46
CA LYS A 339 20.66 13.44 9.71
C LYS A 339 21.28 14.65 10.42
N LYS A 340 20.49 15.67 10.75
CA LYS A 340 20.94 16.90 11.39
C LYS A 340 20.26 17.05 12.77
N LEU A 341 20.83 16.41 13.75
CA LEU A 341 20.61 16.68 15.18
C LEU A 341 21.97 16.83 15.83
#